data_a0e90a6803e480c560203948333bdd91
#
_entry.id   a0e90a6803e480c560203948333bdd91
#
_cell.length_a   1.000
_cell.length_b   1.000
_cell.length_c   1.000
_cell.angle_alpha   90.00
_cell.angle_beta   90.00
_cell.angle_gamma   90.00
#
_symmetry.space_group_name_H-M   'P 1'
#
loop_
_entity.id
_entity.type
_entity.pdbx_description
1 polymer ?
#
loop_
_entity_poly.entity_id
_entity_poly.type
_entity_poly.pdbx_seq_one_letter_code
_entity_poly.pdbx_strand_id
1 'polypeptide(L)'
;MNYAQLVTAIQGYVQNDFPETFGAYTTADQLATFVRQAEQRIYNTVQLPAQRKNVTGTVTSGNKYLTLPTDWLSTYSIAVTDAPSGGYEFLLNKDVNFIREAFPYPAVSGTPKYYAVFDQNT
;
A
#
# COMPACT_ATOMS: atom_id res chain seq x y z
N MET A 1 -26.54 -6.40 -4.95
CA MET A 1 -26.48 -7.39 -3.84
C MET A 1 -26.15 -6.63 -2.57
N ASN A 2 -27.00 -6.73 -1.56
CA ASN A 2 -26.72 -6.14 -0.25
C ASN A 2 -26.01 -7.17 0.66
N TYR A 3 -25.55 -6.71 1.84
CA TYR A 3 -24.81 -7.58 2.79
C TYR A 3 -25.61 -8.83 3.20
N ALA A 4 -26.92 -8.70 3.47
CA ALA A 4 -27.75 -9.83 3.87
C ALA A 4 -27.88 -10.88 2.75
N GLN A 5 -28.01 -10.44 1.50
CA GLN A 5 -28.01 -11.33 0.33
C GLN A 5 -26.67 -12.03 0.13
N LEU A 6 -25.57 -11.34 0.39
CA LEU A 6 -24.22 -11.94 0.35
C LEU A 6 -24.07 -13.04 1.40
N VAL A 7 -24.48 -12.77 2.65
CA VAL A 7 -24.45 -13.75 3.74
C VAL A 7 -25.27 -15.00 3.38
N THR A 8 -26.51 -14.83 2.91
CA THR A 8 -27.38 -15.94 2.48
C THR A 8 -26.73 -16.74 1.33
N ALA A 9 -26.14 -16.06 0.36
CA ALA A 9 -25.45 -16.73 -0.75
C ALA A 9 -24.23 -17.54 -0.27
N ILE A 10 -23.43 -17.00 0.66
CA ILE A 10 -22.28 -17.71 1.24
C ILE A 10 -22.74 -18.96 1.97
N GLN A 11 -23.76 -18.85 2.83
CA GLN A 11 -24.31 -20.00 3.56
C GLN A 11 -24.85 -21.07 2.61
N GLY A 12 -25.59 -20.69 1.57
CA GLY A 12 -26.07 -21.60 0.57
C GLY A 12 -24.96 -22.28 -0.25
N TYR A 13 -23.89 -21.56 -0.55
CA TYR A 13 -22.77 -22.10 -1.32
C TYR A 13 -21.92 -23.09 -0.52
N VAL A 14 -21.70 -22.78 0.75
CA VAL A 14 -20.89 -23.61 1.66
C VAL A 14 -21.73 -24.77 2.23
N GLN A 15 -23.07 -24.72 2.11
CA GLN A 15 -24.02 -25.68 2.72
C GLN A 15 -23.78 -25.85 4.22
N ASN A 16 -23.42 -24.74 4.91
CA ASN A 16 -23.14 -24.74 6.33
C ASN A 16 -23.81 -23.50 6.96
N ASP A 17 -24.64 -23.75 7.96
CA ASP A 17 -25.34 -22.70 8.68
C ASP A 17 -24.47 -22.00 9.75
N PHE A 18 -23.21 -22.42 9.87
CA PHE A 18 -22.26 -21.95 10.87
C PHE A 18 -22.88 -21.96 12.28
N PRO A 19 -22.67 -23.00 13.09
CA PRO A 19 -23.35 -23.16 14.39
C PRO A 19 -23.19 -21.91 15.26
N GLU A 20 -24.25 -21.55 15.95
CA GLU A 20 -24.45 -20.26 16.64
C GLU A 20 -23.35 -19.88 17.61
N THR A 21 -22.55 -20.83 18.07
CA THR A 21 -21.47 -20.51 19.02
C THR A 21 -20.24 -21.35 18.78
N PHE A 22 -19.19 -20.72 18.31
CA PHE A 22 -17.84 -21.21 18.49
C PHE A 22 -17.15 -20.29 19.53
N GLY A 23 -17.19 -20.69 20.79
CA GLY A 23 -16.73 -19.83 21.88
C GLY A 23 -17.64 -18.60 22.08
N ALA A 24 -17.06 -17.41 22.02
CA ALA A 24 -17.76 -16.14 22.16
C ALA A 24 -18.27 -15.55 20.82
N TYR A 25 -18.05 -16.25 19.69
CA TYR A 25 -18.40 -15.72 18.35
C TYR A 25 -19.75 -16.26 17.89
N THR A 26 -20.63 -15.34 17.50
CA THR A 26 -21.92 -15.67 16.86
C THR A 26 -21.72 -15.99 15.38
N THR A 27 -22.71 -16.62 14.73
CA THR A 27 -22.73 -16.85 13.28
C THR A 27 -22.49 -15.55 12.50
N ALA A 28 -23.09 -14.45 12.93
CA ALA A 28 -22.92 -13.14 12.31
C ALA A 28 -21.45 -12.64 12.39
N ASP A 29 -20.79 -12.86 13.52
CA ASP A 29 -19.38 -12.45 13.72
C ASP A 29 -18.43 -13.27 12.87
N GLN A 30 -18.69 -14.58 12.72
CA GLN A 30 -17.90 -15.47 11.88
C GLN A 30 -17.98 -15.05 10.41
N LEU A 31 -19.18 -14.85 9.90
CA LEU A 31 -19.41 -14.40 8.53
C LEU A 31 -18.85 -13.01 8.26
N ALA A 32 -19.03 -12.07 9.20
CA ALA A 32 -18.45 -10.74 9.10
C ALA A 32 -16.91 -10.80 9.04
N THR A 33 -16.31 -11.71 9.79
CA THR A 33 -14.85 -11.92 9.77
C THR A 33 -14.38 -12.44 8.42
N PHE A 34 -15.06 -13.43 7.83
CA PHE A 34 -14.70 -13.96 6.50
C PHE A 34 -14.86 -12.90 5.41
N VAL A 35 -15.94 -12.14 5.42
CA VAL A 35 -16.15 -11.04 4.46
C VAL A 35 -15.05 -10.00 4.60
N ARG A 36 -14.71 -9.58 5.83
CA ARG A 36 -13.65 -8.61 6.08
C ARG A 36 -12.27 -9.11 5.63
N GLN A 37 -11.95 -10.37 5.85
CA GLN A 37 -10.71 -10.96 5.37
C GLN A 37 -10.65 -11.01 3.85
N ALA A 38 -11.77 -11.34 3.19
CA ALA A 38 -11.86 -11.34 1.73
C ALA A 38 -11.68 -9.91 1.16
N GLU A 39 -12.34 -8.92 1.75
CA GLU A 39 -12.18 -7.51 1.38
C GLU A 39 -10.73 -7.05 1.53
N GLN A 40 -10.08 -7.34 2.67
CA GLN A 40 -8.67 -7.00 2.88
C GLN A 40 -7.77 -7.66 1.84
N ARG A 41 -8.02 -8.92 1.50
CA ARG A 41 -7.25 -9.61 0.47
C ARG A 41 -7.40 -8.94 -0.89
N ILE A 42 -8.62 -8.54 -1.26
CA ILE A 42 -8.89 -7.81 -2.50
C ILE A 42 -8.14 -6.48 -2.50
N TYR A 43 -8.26 -5.69 -1.43
CA TYR A 43 -7.60 -4.38 -1.32
C TYR A 43 -6.07 -4.48 -1.36
N ASN A 44 -5.49 -5.51 -0.77
CA ASN A 44 -4.05 -5.71 -0.78
C ASN A 44 -3.52 -6.26 -2.12
N THR A 45 -4.36 -6.95 -2.89
CA THR A 45 -3.94 -7.60 -4.14
C THR A 45 -4.27 -6.77 -5.37
N VAL A 46 -5.41 -6.08 -5.37
CA VAL A 46 -5.91 -5.32 -6.52
C VAL A 46 -5.69 -3.83 -6.31
N GLN A 47 -4.88 -3.23 -7.15
CA GLN A 47 -4.67 -1.78 -7.15
C GLN A 47 -5.86 -1.07 -7.82
N LEU A 48 -6.89 -0.78 -7.04
CA LEU A 48 -8.07 -0.07 -7.53
C LEU A 48 -7.74 1.41 -7.78
N PRO A 49 -8.10 1.97 -8.94
CA PRO A 49 -7.89 3.39 -9.22
C PRO A 49 -8.52 4.33 -8.18
N ALA A 50 -9.66 3.93 -7.59
CA ALA A 50 -10.35 4.69 -6.55
C ALA A 50 -9.56 4.79 -5.23
N GLN A 51 -8.58 3.92 -5.01
CA GLN A 51 -7.72 3.92 -3.82
C GLN A 51 -6.42 4.72 -4.01
N ARG A 52 -6.21 5.28 -5.21
CA ARG A 52 -5.02 6.09 -5.47
C ARG A 52 -5.14 7.42 -4.76
N LYS A 53 -4.13 7.75 -3.96
CA LYS A 53 -4.04 8.99 -3.21
C LYS A 53 -2.74 9.71 -3.58
N ASN A 54 -2.85 10.97 -3.92
CA ASN A 54 -1.68 11.82 -4.10
C ASN A 54 -1.25 12.38 -2.74
N VAL A 55 0.01 12.17 -2.41
CA VAL A 55 0.62 12.72 -1.20
C VAL A 55 1.86 13.52 -1.61
N THR A 56 1.98 14.71 -1.08
CA THR A 56 3.15 15.56 -1.27
C THR A 56 4.01 15.54 -0.02
N GLY A 57 5.32 15.45 -0.21
CA GLY A 57 6.29 15.52 0.85
C GLY A 57 7.44 16.47 0.45
N THR A 58 8.16 16.97 1.42
CA THR A 58 9.33 17.82 1.17
C THR A 58 10.59 17.02 1.38
N VAL A 59 11.45 17.04 0.37
CA VAL A 59 12.80 16.46 0.47
C VAL A 59 13.74 17.56 0.97
N THR A 60 14.44 17.28 2.06
CA THR A 60 15.44 18.19 2.62
C THR A 60 16.81 17.88 2.04
N SER A 61 17.58 18.89 1.66
CA SER A 61 18.94 18.71 1.16
C SER A 61 19.79 17.97 2.19
N GLY A 62 20.52 16.96 1.74
CA GLY A 62 21.33 16.07 2.59
C GLY A 62 20.56 14.91 3.21
N ASN A 63 19.24 14.86 3.12
CA ASN A 63 18.45 13.71 3.55
C ASN A 63 17.93 12.94 2.34
N LYS A 64 18.43 11.70 2.18
CA LYS A 64 18.04 10.79 1.10
C LYS A 64 16.76 9.98 1.40
N TYR A 65 16.21 10.10 2.60
CA TYR A 65 15.07 9.33 3.06
C TYR A 65 13.79 10.16 3.05
N LEU A 66 12.73 9.56 2.55
CA LEU A 66 11.38 10.09 2.59
C LEU A 66 10.49 9.10 3.33
N THR A 67 9.79 9.58 4.36
CA THR A 67 8.86 8.74 5.11
C THR A 67 7.58 8.52 4.31
N LEU A 68 7.16 7.27 4.20
CA LEU A 68 5.92 6.89 3.55
C LEU A 68 4.72 7.16 4.47
N PRO A 69 3.53 7.46 3.91
CA PRO A 69 2.30 7.56 4.68
C PRO A 69 1.97 6.25 5.40
N THR A 70 1.29 6.32 6.53
CA THR A 70 0.88 5.15 7.32
C THR A 70 -0.14 4.25 6.62
N ASP A 71 -0.88 4.80 5.66
CA ASP A 71 -1.86 4.13 4.81
C ASP A 71 -1.28 3.66 3.47
N TRP A 72 0.06 3.67 3.33
CA TRP A 72 0.72 3.26 2.11
C TRP A 72 0.64 1.73 1.90
N LEU A 73 0.21 1.32 0.71
CA LEU A 73 0.20 -0.08 0.26
C LEU A 73 1.24 -0.33 -0.83
N SER A 74 1.26 0.55 -1.82
CA SER A 74 2.20 0.46 -2.94
C SER A 74 2.38 1.83 -3.61
N THR A 75 3.53 2.03 -4.22
CA THR A 75 3.83 3.24 -4.98
C THR A 75 3.39 3.06 -6.43
N TYR A 76 2.54 3.96 -6.92
CA TYR A 76 2.19 4.02 -8.34
C TYR A 76 3.23 4.81 -9.14
N SER A 77 3.56 6.02 -8.69
CA SER A 77 4.61 6.86 -9.26
C SER A 77 5.10 7.87 -8.24
N ILE A 78 6.37 8.24 -8.32
CA ILE A 78 6.95 9.34 -7.55
C ILE A 78 7.53 10.33 -8.55
N ALA A 79 7.26 11.60 -8.33
CA ALA A 79 7.87 12.69 -9.09
C ALA A 79 8.44 13.73 -8.12
N VAL A 80 9.56 14.32 -8.48
CA VAL A 80 10.14 15.47 -7.81
C VAL A 80 9.84 16.71 -8.62
N THR A 81 9.41 17.78 -7.94
CA THR A 81 9.26 19.09 -8.56
C THR A 81 10.49 19.93 -8.26
N ASP A 82 11.13 20.44 -9.28
CA ASP A 82 12.19 21.42 -9.13
C ASP A 82 11.59 22.81 -8.99
N ALA A 83 11.88 23.47 -7.88
CA ALA A 83 11.26 24.73 -7.50
C ALA A 83 11.44 25.89 -8.52
N PRO A 84 12.55 26.06 -9.26
CA PRO A 84 12.65 27.15 -10.21
C PRO A 84 11.85 26.96 -11.49
N SER A 85 11.73 25.71 -12.00
CA SER A 85 11.11 25.42 -13.30
C SER A 85 9.67 24.93 -13.21
N GLY A 86 9.23 24.47 -12.02
CA GLY A 86 7.89 23.88 -11.82
C GLY A 86 7.68 22.57 -12.59
N GLY A 87 8.73 22.02 -13.19
CA GLY A 87 8.69 20.77 -13.92
C GLY A 87 8.61 19.54 -13.00
N TYR A 88 7.97 18.48 -13.47
CA TYR A 88 7.95 17.20 -12.80
C TYR A 88 9.01 16.27 -13.40
N GLU A 89 9.93 15.79 -12.57
CA GLU A 89 10.86 14.73 -12.93
C GLU A 89 10.39 13.42 -12.27
N PHE A 90 9.97 12.44 -13.08
CA PHE A 90 9.48 11.17 -12.60
C PHE A 90 10.65 10.24 -12.26
N LEU A 91 10.63 9.71 -11.03
CA LEU A 91 11.67 8.82 -10.54
C LEU A 91 11.40 7.38 -10.99
N LEU A 92 12.47 6.66 -11.32
CA LEU A 92 12.40 5.25 -11.67
C LEU A 92 12.61 4.39 -10.40
N ASN A 93 11.73 3.41 -10.23
CA ASN A 93 11.89 2.40 -9.17
C ASN A 93 13.08 1.49 -9.50
N LYS A 94 13.98 1.33 -8.54
CA LYS A 94 15.14 0.45 -8.61
C LYS A 94 15.30 -0.31 -7.29
N ASP A 95 16.04 -1.40 -7.36
CA ASP A 95 16.42 -2.15 -6.17
C ASP A 95 17.36 -1.32 -5.26
N VAL A 96 17.24 -1.54 -3.95
CA VAL A 96 18.08 -0.83 -2.95
C VAL A 96 19.56 -1.06 -3.17
N ASN A 97 19.93 -2.30 -3.54
CA ASN A 97 21.34 -2.65 -3.77
C ASN A 97 21.87 -1.93 -5.01
N PHE A 98 21.05 -1.82 -6.07
CA PHE A 98 21.41 -1.03 -7.25
C PHE A 98 21.72 0.44 -6.88
N ILE A 99 20.88 1.06 -6.04
CA ILE A 99 21.07 2.46 -5.64
C ILE A 99 22.33 2.60 -4.80
N ARG A 100 22.58 1.66 -3.87
CA ARG A 100 23.79 1.66 -3.02
C ARG A 100 25.07 1.48 -3.84
N GLU A 101 25.03 0.64 -4.87
CA GLU A 101 26.16 0.40 -5.75
C GLU A 101 26.41 1.57 -6.70
N ALA A 102 25.33 2.13 -7.29
CA ALA A 102 25.43 3.26 -8.21
C ALA A 102 25.86 4.57 -7.52
N PHE A 103 25.47 4.74 -6.26
CA PHE A 103 25.74 5.95 -5.47
C PHE A 103 26.39 5.62 -4.10
N PRO A 104 27.61 5.09 -4.10
CA PRO A 104 28.27 4.66 -2.86
C PRO A 104 28.68 5.82 -1.95
N TYR A 105 28.78 7.02 -2.49
CA TYR A 105 29.25 8.18 -1.74
C TYR A 105 28.09 9.03 -1.23
N PRO A 106 27.90 9.17 0.10
CA PRO A 106 26.79 9.93 0.68
C PRO A 106 26.88 11.44 0.43
N ALA A 107 28.03 11.95 0.04
CA ALA A 107 28.26 13.38 -0.21
C ALA A 107 27.84 13.84 -1.62
N VAL A 108 27.44 12.93 -2.50
CA VAL A 108 26.98 13.30 -3.85
C VAL A 108 25.56 13.87 -3.74
N SER A 109 25.40 15.11 -4.14
CA SER A 109 24.09 15.78 -4.19
C SER A 109 23.70 16.06 -5.63
N GLY A 110 22.39 16.08 -5.88
CA GLY A 110 21.82 16.35 -7.19
C GLY A 110 20.33 16.02 -7.20
N THR A 111 19.64 16.30 -8.32
CA THR A 111 18.25 15.93 -8.49
C THR A 111 18.14 14.40 -8.51
N PRO A 112 17.31 13.78 -7.65
CA PRO A 112 17.17 12.34 -7.62
C PRO A 112 16.52 11.83 -8.90
N LYS A 113 17.00 10.68 -9.42
CA LYS A 113 16.46 10.00 -10.61
C LYS A 113 15.84 8.64 -10.28
N TYR A 114 16.23 8.07 -9.16
CA TYR A 114 15.83 6.73 -8.74
C TYR A 114 15.28 6.75 -7.33
N TYR A 115 14.39 5.82 -7.06
CA TYR A 115 13.92 5.56 -5.70
C TYR A 115 13.86 4.05 -5.45
N ALA A 116 13.99 3.67 -4.20
CA ALA A 116 13.74 2.32 -3.72
C ALA A 116 12.89 2.38 -2.46
N VAL A 117 12.05 1.39 -2.28
CA VAL A 117 11.25 1.22 -1.05
C VAL A 117 11.93 0.15 -0.20
N PHE A 118 12.19 0.47 1.06
CA PHE A 118 12.78 -0.48 2.01
C PHE A 118 12.29 -0.17 3.42
N ASP A 119 12.35 -1.16 4.28
CA ASP A 119 12.07 -0.99 5.70
C ASP A 119 13.33 -0.52 6.43
N GLN A 120 13.18 0.52 7.26
CA GLN A 120 14.29 1.12 8.01
C GLN A 120 14.63 0.33 9.28
N ASN A 121 13.82 -0.64 9.66
CA ASN A 121 13.95 -1.44 10.87
C ASN A 121 14.72 -2.78 10.66
N THR A 122 15.33 -2.97 9.51
CA THR A 122 16.18 -4.13 9.21
C THR A 122 17.64 -3.76 9.15
#